data_7feabbac33e5ea0ddec50bbd75ddc9f9
#
_entry.id   7feabbac33e5ea0ddec50bbd75ddc9f9
#
_cell.length_a   1.000
_cell.length_b   1.000
_cell.length_c   1.000
_cell.angle_alpha   90.00
_cell.angle_beta   90.00
_cell.angle_gamma   90.00
#
_symmetry.space_group_name_H-M   'P 1'
#
loop_
_entity.id
_entity.type
_entity.pdbx_description
1 polymer ?
#
loop_
_entity_poly.entity_id
_entity_poly.type
_entity_poly.pdbx_seq_one_letter_code
_entity_poly.pdbx_strand_id
1 'polypeptide(L)'
;VIDQNGLTATANALVTVVDTITPTLSAQNVSVYLDLVGTASINLSDIDNGSFDNCGLDSALLSGSSYASFTCADTGANQVSVQLWDLGGNLSTGMAAVYVLDTVQPKYTKNNLTVNLILSTDTLRRTDFLSTANGGCFPPQLTIFSDTVMDCGNALTNPNYIRFMFDGGPMDSVQVDVFDNVAPVLLLKTHNLYVNNGNDTLRFADIDNGSVDNCSLDTATLNASTQLVFSCLELGPQKVVVRLWDPS
;
A
#
# COMPACT_ATOMS: atom_id res chain seq x y z
N VAL A 1 -71.87 -35.96 -29.52
CA VAL A 1 -73.13 -35.65 -30.19
C VAL A 1 -74.12 -36.72 -29.73
N ILE A 2 -75.34 -36.32 -29.43
CA ILE A 2 -76.44 -37.23 -29.05
C ILE A 2 -77.53 -37.02 -30.13
N ASP A 3 -78.02 -38.12 -30.71
CA ASP A 3 -79.13 -38.07 -31.66
C ASP A 3 -80.48 -38.06 -30.92
N GLN A 4 -81.59 -37.88 -31.72
CA GLN A 4 -82.95 -37.82 -31.16
C GLN A 4 -83.43 -39.14 -30.52
N ASN A 5 -82.68 -40.25 -30.69
CA ASN A 5 -82.98 -41.54 -30.15
C ASN A 5 -82.04 -41.86 -28.91
N GLY A 6 -81.23 -40.88 -28.52
CA GLY A 6 -80.31 -41.01 -27.39
C GLY A 6 -79.01 -41.75 -27.71
N LEU A 7 -78.68 -42.02 -28.93
CA LEU A 7 -77.46 -42.66 -29.38
C LEU A 7 -76.33 -41.63 -29.37
N THR A 8 -75.19 -41.98 -28.84
CA THR A 8 -74.01 -41.12 -28.68
C THR A 8 -72.88 -41.55 -29.58
N ALA A 9 -72.24 -40.59 -30.23
CA ALA A 9 -70.96 -40.78 -30.88
C ALA A 9 -69.91 -39.96 -30.17
N THR A 10 -68.74 -40.56 -29.87
CA THR A 10 -67.56 -39.90 -29.27
C THR A 10 -66.41 -39.94 -30.24
N ALA A 11 -65.68 -38.82 -30.32
CA ALA A 11 -64.43 -38.73 -31.07
C ALA A 11 -63.43 -37.91 -30.22
N ASN A 12 -62.17 -38.23 -30.32
CA ASN A 12 -61.10 -37.44 -29.71
C ASN A 12 -60.59 -36.38 -30.68
N ALA A 13 -60.44 -35.19 -30.22
CA ALA A 13 -59.69 -34.10 -30.90
C ALA A 13 -58.43 -33.80 -30.14
N LEU A 14 -57.35 -33.64 -30.84
CA LEU A 14 -56.09 -33.09 -30.27
C LEU A 14 -56.20 -31.56 -30.31
N VAL A 15 -56.06 -30.96 -29.11
CA VAL A 15 -55.97 -29.50 -28.93
C VAL A 15 -54.60 -29.19 -28.36
N THR A 16 -53.87 -28.33 -29.04
CA THR A 16 -52.60 -27.81 -28.58
C THR A 16 -52.84 -26.41 -28.00
N VAL A 17 -52.49 -26.21 -26.72
CA VAL A 17 -52.49 -24.89 -26.10
C VAL A 17 -51.09 -24.33 -26.23
N VAL A 18 -50.96 -23.14 -26.78
CA VAL A 18 -49.67 -22.49 -27.05
C VAL A 18 -49.72 -21.09 -26.44
N ASP A 19 -48.71 -20.79 -25.66
CA ASP A 19 -48.43 -19.43 -25.21
C ASP A 19 -47.52 -18.73 -26.24
N THR A 20 -47.88 -17.53 -26.64
CA THR A 20 -47.14 -16.72 -27.61
C THR A 20 -46.82 -15.33 -27.08
N ILE A 21 -47.13 -15.08 -25.80
CA ILE A 21 -46.81 -13.80 -25.13
C ILE A 21 -45.43 -13.91 -24.56
N THR A 22 -44.58 -12.93 -24.84
CA THR A 22 -43.22 -12.87 -24.26
C THR A 22 -43.29 -12.33 -22.83
N PRO A 23 -42.41 -12.77 -21.94
CA PRO A 23 -42.35 -12.26 -20.58
C PRO A 23 -42.06 -10.75 -20.55
N THR A 24 -42.62 -10.06 -19.57
CA THR A 24 -42.32 -8.67 -19.29
C THR A 24 -41.09 -8.63 -18.37
N LEU A 25 -39.94 -8.20 -18.90
CA LEU A 25 -38.70 -8.05 -18.14
C LEU A 25 -38.70 -6.69 -17.44
N SER A 26 -38.51 -6.71 -16.11
CA SER A 26 -38.31 -5.53 -15.27
C SER A 26 -36.98 -5.68 -14.51
N ALA A 27 -35.91 -5.13 -15.07
CA ALA A 27 -34.59 -5.16 -14.44
C ALA A 27 -34.24 -3.84 -13.77
N GLN A 28 -33.57 -3.92 -12.61
CA GLN A 28 -33.06 -2.77 -11.89
C GLN A 28 -31.54 -2.74 -11.88
N ASN A 29 -30.99 -1.53 -11.71
CA ASN A 29 -29.55 -1.35 -11.51
C ASN A 29 -29.17 -1.69 -10.07
N VAL A 30 -27.99 -2.30 -9.89
CA VAL A 30 -27.51 -2.72 -8.56
C VAL A 30 -26.05 -2.36 -8.37
N SER A 31 -25.64 -2.29 -7.09
CA SER A 31 -24.24 -2.22 -6.70
C SER A 31 -23.81 -3.54 -6.07
N VAL A 32 -22.64 -4.04 -6.45
CA VAL A 32 -22.05 -5.25 -5.90
C VAL A 32 -20.65 -4.93 -5.35
N TYR A 33 -20.31 -5.56 -4.23
CA TYR A 33 -19.05 -5.33 -3.54
C TYR A 33 -18.13 -6.52 -3.73
N LEU A 34 -16.91 -6.26 -4.12
CA LEU A 34 -15.89 -7.30 -4.24
C LEU A 34 -15.49 -7.81 -2.86
N ASP A 35 -15.23 -9.11 -2.78
CA ASP A 35 -14.76 -9.77 -1.59
C ASP A 35 -13.23 -9.59 -1.38
N LEU A 36 -12.66 -10.25 -0.34
CA LEU A 36 -11.24 -10.16 0.00
C LEU A 36 -10.29 -10.67 -1.09
N VAL A 37 -10.80 -11.48 -2.01
CA VAL A 37 -10.02 -12.02 -3.14
C VAL A 37 -10.29 -11.29 -4.45
N GLY A 38 -11.11 -10.22 -4.39
CA GLY A 38 -11.40 -9.36 -5.52
C GLY A 38 -12.43 -9.94 -6.47
N THR A 39 -13.40 -10.71 -5.98
CA THR A 39 -14.47 -11.31 -6.78
C THR A 39 -15.85 -10.97 -6.23
N ALA A 40 -16.84 -10.93 -7.13
CA ALA A 40 -18.25 -10.83 -6.79
C ALA A 40 -19.10 -11.53 -7.86
N SER A 41 -20.33 -11.86 -7.54
CA SER A 41 -21.28 -12.41 -8.49
C SER A 41 -22.71 -11.96 -8.17
N ILE A 42 -23.53 -11.88 -9.21
CA ILE A 42 -24.97 -11.65 -9.10
C ILE A 42 -25.71 -12.72 -9.89
N ASN A 43 -26.92 -12.99 -9.45
CA ASN A 43 -27.91 -13.82 -10.16
C ASN A 43 -29.14 -12.98 -10.52
N LEU A 44 -30.15 -13.59 -11.16
CA LEU A 44 -31.35 -12.88 -11.57
C LEU A 44 -32.06 -12.20 -10.40
N SER A 45 -32.15 -12.83 -9.23
CA SER A 45 -32.89 -12.25 -8.09
C SER A 45 -32.27 -10.96 -7.55
N ASP A 46 -31.02 -10.68 -7.87
CA ASP A 46 -30.35 -9.43 -7.42
C ASP A 46 -30.78 -8.24 -8.27
N ILE A 47 -31.08 -8.48 -9.56
CA ILE A 47 -31.42 -7.44 -10.54
C ILE A 47 -32.88 -7.46 -10.98
N ASP A 48 -33.64 -8.50 -10.64
CA ASP A 48 -35.06 -8.57 -10.98
C ASP A 48 -35.88 -7.64 -10.10
N ASN A 49 -36.71 -6.84 -10.73
CA ASN A 49 -37.62 -5.91 -10.07
C ASN A 49 -39.08 -6.22 -10.42
N GLY A 50 -39.43 -7.50 -10.33
CA GLY A 50 -40.79 -7.99 -10.59
C GLY A 50 -41.09 -8.27 -12.07
N SER A 51 -40.21 -8.98 -12.75
CA SER A 51 -40.51 -9.55 -14.06
C SER A 51 -41.64 -10.58 -13.97
N PHE A 52 -42.52 -10.61 -14.95
CA PHE A 52 -43.66 -11.50 -14.93
C PHE A 52 -44.09 -11.97 -16.34
N ASP A 53 -44.86 -13.03 -16.38
CA ASP A 53 -45.54 -13.53 -17.56
C ASP A 53 -46.92 -14.10 -17.22
N ASN A 54 -47.84 -14.19 -18.20
CA ASN A 54 -49.19 -14.70 -18.02
C ASN A 54 -49.24 -16.19 -17.72
N CYS A 55 -48.31 -16.99 -18.25
CA CYS A 55 -48.22 -18.44 -18.05
C CYS A 55 -47.09 -18.83 -17.11
N GLY A 56 -46.24 -17.88 -16.71
CA GLY A 56 -45.15 -18.06 -15.76
C GLY A 56 -43.77 -18.04 -16.40
N LEU A 57 -42.79 -17.68 -15.57
CA LEU A 57 -41.39 -17.65 -15.97
C LEU A 57 -40.72 -19.02 -15.84
N ASP A 58 -39.82 -19.36 -16.75
CA ASP A 58 -39.06 -20.61 -16.77
C ASP A 58 -37.62 -20.40 -16.33
N SER A 59 -36.84 -19.67 -17.11
CA SER A 59 -35.41 -19.54 -16.93
C SER A 59 -34.87 -18.19 -17.32
N ALA A 60 -33.69 -17.85 -16.83
CA ALA A 60 -33.00 -16.63 -17.18
C ALA A 60 -31.48 -16.86 -17.31
N LEU A 61 -30.87 -16.07 -18.21
CA LEU A 61 -29.42 -15.98 -18.33
C LEU A 61 -28.95 -14.53 -18.20
N LEU A 62 -27.85 -14.37 -17.49
CA LEU A 62 -27.12 -13.10 -17.32
C LEU A 62 -25.82 -13.17 -18.12
N SER A 63 -25.73 -12.37 -19.19
CA SER A 63 -24.59 -12.39 -20.12
C SER A 63 -24.24 -13.80 -20.62
N GLY A 64 -25.30 -14.64 -20.85
CA GLY A 64 -25.16 -16.02 -21.33
C GLY A 64 -24.89 -17.09 -20.27
N SER A 65 -24.95 -16.75 -18.97
CA SER A 65 -24.76 -17.69 -17.86
C SER A 65 -25.89 -17.56 -16.83
N SER A 66 -26.02 -18.51 -15.93
CA SER A 66 -27.01 -18.45 -14.84
C SER A 66 -26.68 -17.38 -13.78
N TYR A 67 -25.46 -16.87 -13.80
CA TYR A 67 -24.99 -15.77 -12.97
C TYR A 67 -23.99 -14.91 -13.75
N ALA A 68 -23.81 -13.64 -13.36
CA ALA A 68 -22.73 -12.78 -13.83
C ALA A 68 -21.66 -12.67 -12.74
N SER A 69 -20.42 -12.92 -13.10
CA SER A 69 -19.26 -12.79 -12.21
C SER A 69 -18.45 -11.56 -12.56
N PHE A 70 -17.87 -10.94 -11.53
CA PHE A 70 -17.05 -9.74 -11.63
C PHE A 70 -15.74 -9.96 -10.89
N THR A 71 -14.73 -9.30 -11.39
CA THR A 71 -13.38 -9.29 -10.83
C THR A 71 -12.92 -7.86 -10.65
N CYS A 72 -11.70 -7.69 -10.18
CA CYS A 72 -11.05 -6.39 -10.09
C CYS A 72 -10.99 -5.60 -11.41
N ALA A 73 -10.96 -6.30 -12.54
CA ALA A 73 -10.93 -5.66 -13.85
C ALA A 73 -12.27 -4.98 -14.20
N ASP A 74 -13.33 -5.37 -13.50
CA ASP A 74 -14.70 -4.91 -13.76
C ASP A 74 -15.12 -3.77 -12.81
N THR A 75 -14.19 -3.20 -12.01
CA THR A 75 -14.51 -2.08 -11.11
C THR A 75 -15.10 -0.90 -11.85
N GLY A 76 -16.23 -0.38 -11.34
CA GLY A 76 -16.98 0.70 -11.98
C GLY A 76 -18.32 0.23 -12.57
N ALA A 77 -18.79 0.92 -13.61
CA ALA A 77 -20.07 0.66 -14.24
C ALA A 77 -19.95 -0.41 -15.33
N ASN A 78 -20.71 -1.49 -15.17
CA ASN A 78 -20.80 -2.59 -16.13
C ASN A 78 -22.24 -2.74 -16.64
N GLN A 79 -22.41 -3.33 -17.83
CA GLN A 79 -23.69 -3.66 -18.40
C GLN A 79 -23.83 -5.18 -18.45
N VAL A 80 -24.90 -5.71 -17.87
CA VAL A 80 -25.26 -7.13 -17.90
C VAL A 80 -26.49 -7.32 -18.79
N SER A 81 -26.37 -8.14 -19.81
CA SER A 81 -27.53 -8.53 -20.60
C SER A 81 -28.36 -9.57 -19.85
N VAL A 82 -29.66 -9.38 -19.86
CA VAL A 82 -30.64 -10.30 -19.26
C VAL A 82 -31.45 -10.94 -20.38
N GLN A 83 -31.53 -12.26 -20.38
CA GLN A 83 -32.40 -13.05 -21.21
C GLN A 83 -33.36 -13.80 -20.30
N LEU A 84 -34.67 -13.67 -20.56
CA LEU A 84 -35.72 -14.24 -19.71
C LEU A 84 -36.69 -15.03 -20.58
N TRP A 85 -36.87 -16.29 -20.24
CA TRP A 85 -37.82 -17.20 -20.94
C TRP A 85 -39.02 -17.50 -20.04
N ASP A 86 -40.19 -17.64 -20.69
CA ASP A 86 -41.38 -18.18 -20.05
C ASP A 86 -41.50 -19.70 -20.28
N LEU A 87 -42.53 -20.30 -19.71
CA LEU A 87 -42.84 -21.72 -19.87
C LEU A 87 -43.28 -22.11 -21.29
N GLY A 88 -43.69 -21.14 -22.12
CA GLY A 88 -44.00 -21.31 -23.53
C GLY A 88 -42.77 -21.31 -24.45
N GLY A 89 -41.60 -20.89 -23.92
CA GLY A 89 -40.34 -20.76 -24.64
C GLY A 89 -40.18 -19.40 -25.33
N ASN A 90 -41.02 -18.41 -25.04
CA ASN A 90 -40.88 -17.07 -25.58
C ASN A 90 -39.80 -16.32 -24.80
N LEU A 91 -39.03 -15.47 -25.51
CA LEU A 91 -37.86 -14.77 -24.99
C LEU A 91 -38.06 -13.27 -24.88
N SER A 92 -37.72 -12.70 -23.75
CA SER A 92 -37.50 -11.26 -23.55
C SER A 92 -36.04 -10.96 -23.23
N THR A 93 -35.54 -9.82 -23.70
CA THR A 93 -34.14 -9.40 -23.47
C THR A 93 -34.10 -7.95 -22.99
N GLY A 94 -33.11 -7.66 -22.11
CA GLY A 94 -32.85 -6.32 -21.60
C GLY A 94 -31.44 -6.18 -21.04
N MET A 95 -31.18 -5.04 -20.41
CA MET A 95 -29.89 -4.72 -19.82
C MET A 95 -30.08 -4.18 -18.39
N ALA A 96 -29.18 -4.52 -17.50
CA ALA A 96 -29.06 -3.91 -16.16
C ALA A 96 -27.67 -3.33 -15.99
N ALA A 97 -27.59 -2.16 -15.39
CA ALA A 97 -26.29 -1.61 -14.97
C ALA A 97 -25.90 -2.17 -13.60
N VAL A 98 -24.68 -2.70 -13.52
CA VAL A 98 -24.08 -3.22 -12.28
C VAL A 98 -22.87 -2.38 -11.94
N TYR A 99 -22.91 -1.75 -10.77
CA TYR A 99 -21.79 -0.96 -10.26
C TYR A 99 -20.95 -1.83 -9.34
N VAL A 100 -19.77 -2.22 -9.83
CA VAL A 100 -18.82 -3.03 -9.08
C VAL A 100 -17.93 -2.12 -8.24
N LEU A 101 -17.96 -2.31 -6.93
CA LEU A 101 -17.26 -1.48 -5.95
C LEU A 101 -16.24 -2.31 -5.18
N ASP A 102 -15.00 -1.83 -5.13
CA ASP A 102 -14.01 -2.32 -4.20
C ASP A 102 -14.01 -1.43 -2.96
N THR A 103 -14.39 -2.00 -1.83
CA THR A 103 -14.37 -1.35 -0.52
C THR A 103 -13.45 -2.07 0.46
N VAL A 104 -12.68 -3.03 -0.04
CA VAL A 104 -11.77 -3.84 0.77
C VAL A 104 -10.54 -3.01 1.11
N GLN A 105 -10.37 -2.72 2.40
CA GLN A 105 -9.17 -2.04 2.86
C GLN A 105 -7.95 -2.97 2.80
N PRO A 106 -6.80 -2.50 2.30
CA PRO A 106 -5.59 -3.29 2.25
C PRO A 106 -5.11 -3.66 3.66
N LYS A 107 -4.76 -4.93 3.85
CA LYS A 107 -4.08 -5.42 5.06
C LYS A 107 -2.59 -5.44 4.82
N TYR A 108 -1.82 -4.83 5.71
CA TYR A 108 -0.36 -4.80 5.65
C TYR A 108 0.24 -5.02 7.03
N THR A 109 1.49 -5.47 7.06
CA THR A 109 2.27 -5.61 8.29
C THR A 109 3.38 -4.57 8.28
N LYS A 110 3.51 -3.85 9.39
CA LYS A 110 4.54 -2.84 9.63
C LYS A 110 5.70 -3.43 10.41
N ASN A 111 6.90 -3.05 10.03
CA ASN A 111 8.12 -3.38 10.77
C ASN A 111 8.79 -2.08 11.19
N ASN A 112 9.01 -1.89 12.48
CA ASN A 112 9.90 -0.84 12.94
C ASN A 112 11.33 -1.17 12.50
N LEU A 113 12.09 -0.15 12.13
CA LEU A 113 13.40 -0.31 11.56
C LEU A 113 14.48 0.26 12.47
N THR A 114 15.64 -0.37 12.41
CA THR A 114 16.90 0.18 12.91
C THR A 114 17.84 0.34 11.72
N VAL A 115 18.28 1.55 11.46
CA VAL A 115 19.22 1.90 10.39
C VAL A 115 20.56 2.25 11.01
N ASN A 116 21.60 1.55 10.58
CA ASN A 116 22.99 1.85 10.97
C ASN A 116 23.67 2.52 9.78
N LEU A 117 23.96 3.81 9.91
CA LEU A 117 24.61 4.57 8.85
C LEU A 117 26.08 4.13 8.73
N ILE A 118 26.45 3.69 7.54
CA ILE A 118 27.86 3.40 7.17
C ILE A 118 28.41 4.56 6.34
N LEU A 119 27.53 5.23 5.63
CA LEU A 119 27.75 6.48 4.90
C LEU A 119 26.90 7.57 5.53
N SER A 120 27.06 8.80 5.11
CA SER A 120 26.29 9.95 5.62
C SER A 120 24.77 9.84 5.39
N THR A 121 24.33 8.94 4.51
CA THR A 121 22.91 8.70 4.19
C THR A 121 22.64 7.24 3.88
N ASP A 122 21.40 6.81 4.15
CA ASP A 122 20.82 5.57 3.65
C ASP A 122 19.41 5.83 3.14
N THR A 123 18.95 5.05 2.15
CA THR A 123 17.63 5.23 1.54
C THR A 123 16.75 4.00 1.77
N LEU A 124 15.65 4.21 2.49
CA LEU A 124 14.69 3.16 2.79
C LEU A 124 13.74 2.95 1.61
N ARG A 125 13.49 1.67 1.33
CA ARG A 125 12.51 1.23 0.34
C ARG A 125 11.23 0.76 1.05
N ARG A 126 10.11 0.78 0.33
CA ARG A 126 8.84 0.25 0.83
C ARG A 126 8.99 -1.15 1.47
N THR A 127 9.78 -2.03 0.86
CA THR A 127 9.99 -3.40 1.32
C THR A 127 10.71 -3.52 2.66
N ASP A 128 11.37 -2.47 3.10
CA ASP A 128 12.13 -2.47 4.35
C ASP A 128 11.18 -2.32 5.55
N PHE A 129 10.12 -1.51 5.41
CA PHE A 129 9.19 -1.22 6.50
C PHE A 129 7.76 -1.80 6.33
N LEU A 130 7.42 -2.31 5.13
CA LEU A 130 6.14 -2.97 4.86
C LEU A 130 6.36 -4.35 4.28
N SER A 131 5.90 -5.40 4.97
CA SER A 131 6.14 -6.77 4.55
C SER A 131 5.03 -7.33 3.71
N THR A 132 3.83 -7.06 3.74
CA THR A 132 2.74 -7.52 2.86
C THR A 132 1.62 -6.50 2.80
N ALA A 133 1.18 -6.18 1.60
CA ALA A 133 -0.04 -5.44 1.41
C ALA A 133 -0.96 -6.30 0.53
N ASN A 134 -1.98 -6.89 1.14
CA ASN A 134 -2.97 -7.73 0.49
C ASN A 134 -4.36 -7.17 0.78
N GLY A 135 -5.26 -7.29 -0.18
CA GLY A 135 -6.65 -6.89 -0.05
C GLY A 135 -7.07 -5.93 -1.16
N GLY A 136 -8.28 -6.16 -1.65
CA GLY A 136 -8.80 -5.39 -2.76
C GLY A 136 -8.20 -5.74 -4.12
N CYS A 137 -8.59 -4.98 -5.10
CA CYS A 137 -8.37 -5.27 -6.52
C CYS A 137 -6.98 -4.92 -7.02
N PHE A 138 -6.32 -3.98 -6.41
CA PHE A 138 -5.01 -3.53 -6.87
C PHE A 138 -4.02 -3.68 -5.72
N PRO A 139 -2.72 -3.89 -6.05
CA PRO A 139 -1.73 -3.60 -5.06
C PRO A 139 -1.97 -2.17 -4.60
N PRO A 140 -2.30 -1.96 -3.32
CA PRO A 140 -2.75 -0.66 -2.84
C PRO A 140 -1.69 0.39 -3.19
N GLN A 141 -2.14 1.51 -3.76
CA GLN A 141 -1.25 2.62 -4.10
C GLN A 141 -0.73 3.22 -2.80
N LEU A 142 0.56 3.09 -2.60
CA LEU A 142 1.25 3.64 -1.43
C LEU A 142 1.67 5.08 -1.72
N THR A 143 1.18 6.02 -0.93
CA THR A 143 1.69 7.39 -0.89
C THR A 143 2.52 7.57 0.37
N ILE A 144 3.77 7.99 0.23
CA ILE A 144 4.69 8.30 1.34
C ILE A 144 4.75 9.82 1.50
N PHE A 145 4.56 10.30 2.73
CA PHE A 145 4.48 11.73 3.07
C PHE A 145 5.70 12.26 3.82
N SER A 146 6.62 11.38 4.20
CA SER A 146 7.87 11.74 4.87
C SER A 146 9.07 11.43 4.00
N ASP A 147 10.22 11.93 4.40
CA ASP A 147 11.48 11.55 3.79
C ASP A 147 11.76 10.06 4.04
N THR A 148 12.30 9.39 3.04
CA THR A 148 12.77 8.01 3.11
C THR A 148 14.30 7.94 3.08
N VAL A 149 14.97 9.07 2.92
CA VAL A 149 16.42 9.19 3.06
C VAL A 149 16.71 9.48 4.52
N MET A 150 17.38 8.53 5.18
CA MET A 150 17.87 8.67 6.54
C MET A 150 19.29 9.21 6.49
N ASP A 151 19.57 10.23 7.26
CA ASP A 151 20.86 10.90 7.32
C ASP A 151 21.35 11.08 8.77
N CYS A 152 22.48 11.71 8.91
CA CYS A 152 23.08 12.00 10.21
C CYS A 152 22.20 12.89 11.10
N GLY A 153 21.38 13.75 10.52
CA GLY A 153 20.40 14.54 11.27
C GLY A 153 19.34 13.66 11.92
N ASN A 154 18.95 12.57 11.23
CA ASN A 154 18.02 11.61 11.77
C ASN A 154 18.61 10.80 12.94
N ALA A 155 19.91 10.53 12.95
CA ALA A 155 20.58 9.87 14.07
C ALA A 155 20.49 10.69 15.37
N LEU A 156 20.52 12.02 15.26
CA LEU A 156 20.41 12.94 16.39
C LEU A 156 18.96 13.16 16.89
N THR A 157 17.95 12.77 16.12
CA THR A 157 16.53 13.09 16.37
C THR A 157 15.65 11.87 16.59
N ASN A 158 16.22 10.74 16.97
CA ASN A 158 15.46 9.51 17.23
C ASN A 158 14.34 9.70 18.29
N PRO A 159 13.19 9.04 18.11
CA PRO A 159 12.78 8.22 16.97
C PRO A 159 12.30 9.04 15.75
N ASN A 160 12.59 8.57 14.56
CA ASN A 160 12.06 9.10 13.32
C ASN A 160 10.80 8.32 12.89
N TYR A 161 9.99 8.90 11.99
CA TYR A 161 8.76 8.26 11.52
C TYR A 161 8.59 8.41 10.01
N ILE A 162 8.41 7.28 9.31
CA ILE A 162 7.92 7.26 7.94
C ILE A 162 6.39 7.26 7.97
N ARG A 163 5.78 8.30 7.42
CA ARG A 163 4.32 8.45 7.32
C ARG A 163 3.86 8.06 5.93
N PHE A 164 2.80 7.27 5.86
CA PHE A 164 2.25 6.78 4.61
C PHE A 164 0.74 6.57 4.70
N MET A 165 0.10 6.41 3.54
CA MET A 165 -1.29 5.97 3.41
C MET A 165 -1.44 5.09 2.19
N PHE A 166 -2.46 4.23 2.18
CA PHE A 166 -2.88 3.44 1.03
C PHE A 166 -4.22 3.96 0.51
N ASP A 167 -4.31 4.21 -0.80
CA ASP A 167 -5.55 4.51 -1.55
C ASP A 167 -6.50 5.50 -0.86
N GLY A 168 -5.95 6.56 -0.26
CA GLY A 168 -6.76 7.55 0.45
C GLY A 168 -7.33 7.09 1.79
N GLY A 169 -6.89 5.95 2.32
CA GLY A 169 -7.22 5.45 3.63
C GLY A 169 -6.64 6.30 4.78
N PRO A 170 -6.70 5.85 6.01
CA PRO A 170 -6.11 6.57 7.13
C PRO A 170 -4.59 6.65 7.01
N MET A 171 -4.01 7.75 7.48
CA MET A 171 -2.57 7.90 7.59
C MET A 171 -2.02 6.98 8.66
N ASP A 172 -0.93 6.30 8.37
CA ASP A 172 -0.21 5.42 9.28
C ASP A 172 1.29 5.77 9.31
N SER A 173 2.03 5.17 10.23
CA SER A 173 3.46 5.43 10.38
C SER A 173 4.23 4.21 10.86
N VAL A 174 5.52 4.19 10.51
CA VAL A 174 6.53 3.24 11.00
C VAL A 174 7.62 4.01 11.70
N GLN A 175 8.04 3.53 12.86
CA GLN A 175 9.18 4.08 13.59
C GLN A 175 10.48 3.61 12.93
N VAL A 176 11.42 4.52 12.82
CA VAL A 176 12.78 4.30 12.31
C VAL A 176 13.77 4.90 13.30
N ASP A 177 14.57 4.05 13.93
CA ASP A 177 15.67 4.47 14.77
C ASP A 177 16.97 4.43 13.94
N VAL A 178 17.62 5.56 13.83
CA VAL A 178 18.83 5.75 13.02
C VAL A 178 20.02 5.93 13.95
N PHE A 179 21.08 5.19 13.68
CA PHE A 179 22.31 5.25 14.47
C PHE A 179 23.52 5.44 13.55
N ASP A 180 24.43 6.28 13.98
CA ASP A 180 25.79 6.28 13.47
C ASP A 180 26.63 5.38 14.39
N ASN A 181 27.20 4.32 13.83
CA ASN A 181 28.06 3.36 14.54
C ASN A 181 29.47 3.34 13.93
N VAL A 182 29.80 4.32 13.13
CA VAL A 182 31.12 4.45 12.51
C VAL A 182 31.98 5.41 13.34
N ALA A 183 33.07 4.92 13.86
CA ALA A 183 33.97 5.78 14.61
C ALA A 183 34.77 6.71 13.69
N PRO A 184 35.08 7.93 14.12
CA PRO A 184 35.83 8.88 13.33
C PRO A 184 37.27 8.40 13.04
N VAL A 185 37.76 8.75 11.86
CA VAL A 185 39.15 8.50 11.43
C VAL A 185 40.00 9.67 11.78
N LEU A 186 40.92 9.47 12.73
CA LEU A 186 41.83 10.49 13.23
C LEU A 186 43.10 10.52 12.34
N LEU A 187 43.35 11.65 11.69
CA LEU A 187 44.57 11.92 10.90
C LEU A 187 45.31 13.12 11.51
N LEU A 188 46.56 12.90 11.92
CA LEU A 188 47.36 13.93 12.56
C LEU A 188 48.64 14.25 11.81
N LYS A 189 49.08 15.50 11.95
CA LYS A 189 50.38 15.99 11.48
C LYS A 189 51.22 16.49 12.64
N THR A 190 52.52 16.55 12.46
CA THR A 190 53.43 17.23 13.36
C THR A 190 53.25 18.73 13.32
N HIS A 191 53.35 19.40 14.45
CA HIS A 191 53.23 20.85 14.56
C HIS A 191 54.36 21.41 15.45
N ASN A 192 54.94 22.54 15.09
CA ASN A 192 55.92 23.25 15.87
C ASN A 192 55.27 24.45 16.56
N LEU A 193 55.31 24.45 17.90
CA LEU A 193 54.89 25.59 18.73
C LEU A 193 56.08 26.51 18.99
N TYR A 194 55.85 27.82 18.88
CA TYR A 194 56.89 28.85 19.07
C TYR A 194 56.57 29.72 20.31
N VAL A 195 57.15 29.38 21.43
CA VAL A 195 56.91 30.06 22.73
C VAL A 195 57.57 31.44 22.81
N ASN A 196 57.30 32.34 21.86
CA ASN A 196 57.94 33.64 21.72
C ASN A 196 57.70 34.60 22.91
N ASN A 197 56.54 34.47 23.59
CA ASN A 197 56.17 35.28 24.76
C ASN A 197 56.13 34.46 26.07
N GLY A 198 56.92 33.41 26.13
CA GLY A 198 56.99 32.53 27.30
C GLY A 198 56.00 31.36 27.32
N ASN A 199 54.98 31.44 26.54
CA ASN A 199 54.05 30.30 26.33
C ASN A 199 53.42 30.36 24.93
N ASP A 200 52.82 29.24 24.49
CA ASP A 200 52.00 29.14 23.31
C ASP A 200 50.95 28.03 23.54
N THR A 201 49.86 28.04 22.71
CA THR A 201 48.69 27.19 22.88
C THR A 201 48.50 26.28 21.68
N LEU A 202 48.54 24.97 21.94
CA LEU A 202 48.19 23.94 20.93
C LEU A 202 46.68 23.69 20.96
N ARG A 203 46.05 23.72 19.79
CA ARG A 203 44.67 23.33 19.55
C ARG A 203 44.61 22.14 18.61
N PHE A 204 43.47 21.44 18.57
CA PHE A 204 43.29 20.31 17.65
C PHE A 204 43.52 20.73 16.19
N ALA A 205 42.98 21.87 15.78
CA ALA A 205 43.14 22.37 14.41
C ALA A 205 44.61 22.56 13.96
N ASP A 206 45.57 22.74 14.89
CA ASP A 206 46.98 22.92 14.54
C ASP A 206 47.62 21.60 14.09
N ILE A 207 47.14 20.48 14.66
CA ILE A 207 47.68 19.14 14.44
C ILE A 207 46.75 18.26 13.58
N ASP A 208 45.52 18.70 13.29
CA ASP A 208 44.61 17.97 12.43
C ASP A 208 45.13 17.97 10.97
N ASN A 209 45.10 16.81 10.35
CA ASN A 209 45.48 16.62 8.95
C ASN A 209 44.31 16.09 8.09
N GLY A 210 43.10 16.58 8.38
CA GLY A 210 41.88 16.18 7.68
C GLY A 210 41.26 14.93 8.28
N SER A 211 41.13 14.87 9.60
CA SER A 211 40.32 13.86 10.29
C SER A 211 38.86 13.92 9.78
N VAL A 212 38.25 12.78 9.58
CA VAL A 212 36.93 12.67 8.95
C VAL A 212 36.05 11.65 9.67
N ASP A 213 34.75 11.84 9.54
CA ASP A 213 33.72 10.91 9.91
C ASP A 213 32.64 10.85 8.83
N ASN A 214 31.80 9.80 8.81
CA ASN A 214 30.70 9.67 7.86
C ASN A 214 29.57 10.68 8.15
N CYS A 215 29.36 11.08 9.40
CA CYS A 215 28.35 12.05 9.78
C CYS A 215 28.93 13.41 10.12
N SER A 216 29.72 13.52 11.12
CA SER A 216 30.43 14.76 11.50
C SER A 216 31.37 14.50 12.64
N LEU A 217 32.28 15.42 12.85
CA LEU A 217 33.13 15.46 14.03
C LEU A 217 32.51 16.41 15.07
N ASP A 218 32.40 15.98 16.31
CA ASP A 218 31.88 16.83 17.39
C ASP A 218 33.05 17.52 18.14
N THR A 219 33.71 16.80 19.01
CA THR A 219 34.72 17.36 19.87
C THR A 219 36.03 16.61 19.79
N ALA A 220 37.12 17.36 19.95
CA ALA A 220 38.47 16.78 20.12
C ALA A 220 39.06 17.21 21.43
N THR A 221 39.76 16.29 22.08
CA THR A 221 40.56 16.61 23.25
C THR A 221 42.03 16.28 23.06
N LEU A 222 42.88 17.10 23.69
CA LEU A 222 44.33 16.96 23.77
C LEU A 222 44.67 16.69 25.22
N ASN A 223 45.18 15.50 25.56
CA ASN A 223 45.45 15.10 26.96
C ASN A 223 44.23 15.37 27.88
N ALA A 224 43.00 15.09 27.38
CA ALA A 224 41.73 15.35 28.06
C ALA A 224 41.34 16.83 28.25
N SER A 225 41.98 17.77 27.56
CA SER A 225 41.65 19.19 27.53
C SER A 225 41.32 19.64 26.10
N THR A 226 40.56 20.72 25.92
CA THR A 226 40.24 21.28 24.59
C THR A 226 41.43 21.99 23.94
N GLN A 227 42.40 22.37 24.74
CA GLN A 227 43.68 22.98 24.34
C GLN A 227 44.74 22.69 25.35
N LEU A 228 46.02 22.75 24.94
CA LEU A 228 47.18 22.63 25.80
C LEU A 228 48.04 23.89 25.68
N VAL A 229 48.49 24.41 26.82
CA VAL A 229 49.44 25.52 26.89
C VAL A 229 50.81 24.95 27.19
N PHE A 230 51.81 25.28 26.40
CA PHE A 230 53.20 24.92 26.57
C PHE A 230 54.01 26.15 26.88
N SER A 231 54.99 26.00 27.74
CA SER A 231 55.91 27.07 28.21
C SER A 231 57.37 26.75 27.88
N CYS A 232 58.25 27.65 28.21
CA CYS A 232 59.72 27.43 28.09
C CYS A 232 60.23 26.28 28.97
N LEU A 233 59.43 25.77 29.92
CA LEU A 233 59.81 24.64 30.77
C LEU A 233 59.64 23.28 30.05
N GLU A 234 58.87 23.25 28.92
CA GLU A 234 58.53 22.03 28.17
C GLU A 234 59.20 22.01 26.78
N LEU A 235 60.36 22.62 26.64
CA LEU A 235 61.11 22.63 25.39
C LEU A 235 61.50 21.21 24.93
N GLY A 236 61.34 20.95 23.66
CA GLY A 236 61.63 19.67 23.02
C GLY A 236 60.36 18.91 22.59
N PRO A 237 60.51 17.69 22.06
CA PRO A 237 59.39 16.90 21.60
C PRO A 237 58.42 16.52 22.72
N GLN A 238 57.13 16.91 22.57
CA GLN A 238 56.07 16.54 23.49
C GLN A 238 55.11 15.55 22.81
N LYS A 239 54.65 14.53 23.55
CA LYS A 239 53.62 13.59 23.11
C LYS A 239 52.26 14.09 23.60
N VAL A 240 51.31 14.24 22.67
CA VAL A 240 49.95 14.64 22.97
C VAL A 240 49.01 13.47 22.59
N VAL A 241 48.17 13.06 23.52
CA VAL A 241 47.11 12.09 23.27
C VAL A 241 45.92 12.84 22.77
N VAL A 242 45.49 12.52 21.54
CA VAL A 242 44.29 13.09 20.90
C VAL A 242 43.17 12.09 20.98
N ARG A 243 42.00 12.56 21.39
CA ARG A 243 40.75 11.81 21.29
C ARG A 243 39.76 12.65 20.50
N LEU A 244 39.07 12.01 19.60
CA LEU A 244 38.08 12.61 18.73
C LEU A 244 36.75 11.85 18.90
N TRP A 245 35.68 12.58 18.98
CA TRP A 245 34.31 12.03 19.08
C TRP A 245 33.47 12.49 17.92
N ASP A 246 32.52 11.64 17.55
CA ASP A 246 31.34 12.00 16.75
C ASP A 246 30.15 12.32 17.68
N PRO A 247 29.08 12.95 17.17
CA PRO A 247 27.91 13.33 17.98
C PRO A 247 26.88 12.21 18.22
N SER A 248 27.13 10.97 17.78
CA SER A 248 26.17 9.84 17.85
C SER A 248 26.16 9.11 19.18
#